data_8a1456b4a356b3e71010b1f9aed67759
#
_entry.id   8a1456b4a356b3e71010b1f9aed67759
#
_cell.length_a   1.000
_cell.length_b   1.000
_cell.length_c   1.000
_cell.angle_alpha   90.00
_cell.angle_beta   90.00
_cell.angle_gamma   90.00
#
_symmetry.space_group_name_H-M   'P 1'
#
loop_
_entity.id
_entity.type
_entity.pdbx_description
1 polymer ?
#
loop_
_entity_poly.entity_id
_entity_poly.type
_entity_poly.pdbx_seq_one_letter_code
_entity_poly.pdbx_strand_id
1 'polypeptide(L)'
;TEKIGKVFSHTQMKPILGFKAMFLCFTDGVSQFLLDFSLHGEEGKRSDKPQGLFKKQTEARYCKEHSGDERIARRSAEYFASKIETAISMLKRSIIEGVRFDYLLVDSWFTCSELLKFVVSRHFGCHLIGMIKMGKTKYETDLGNKTAPELIKALQKSKNVKYSRSIGYYTATVSAKISSIKVCLFFYRRGKNGNWNALLTSDLKLDAKEAFRLYSRRWVIEVAHKEMKQNLKLGKNQCRDFAGQIAGISL
;
A
#
# COMPACT_ATOMS: atom_id res chain seq x y z
N THR A 1 10.87 5.55 24.45
CA THR A 1 10.79 4.36 23.56
C THR A 1 11.87 4.47 22.51
N GLU A 2 12.58 3.38 22.30
CA GLU A 2 13.64 3.26 21.30
C GLU A 2 13.08 3.54 19.90
N LYS A 3 13.87 4.23 19.05
CA LYS A 3 13.50 4.63 17.68
C LYS A 3 12.21 5.43 17.53
N ILE A 4 11.53 5.79 18.61
CA ILE A 4 10.30 6.59 18.50
C ILE A 4 10.60 7.94 17.83
N GLY A 5 9.70 8.39 16.97
CA GLY A 5 9.78 9.67 16.30
C GLY A 5 8.41 10.34 16.22
N LYS A 6 8.37 11.54 15.65
CA LYS A 6 7.10 12.17 15.32
C LYS A 6 6.62 11.67 13.97
N VAL A 7 5.41 11.12 13.96
CA VAL A 7 4.70 10.68 12.75
C VAL A 7 3.40 11.46 12.61
N PHE A 8 3.02 11.82 11.40
CA PHE A 8 1.78 12.55 11.18
C PHE A 8 0.56 11.63 11.33
N SER A 9 -0.32 11.97 12.26
CA SER A 9 -1.60 11.29 12.45
C SER A 9 -2.68 11.96 11.60
N HIS A 10 -3.16 11.26 10.57
CA HIS A 10 -4.27 11.75 9.74
C HIS A 10 -5.59 11.85 10.51
N THR A 11 -5.78 11.01 11.53
CA THR A 11 -6.98 11.05 12.37
C THR A 11 -7.00 12.28 13.28
N GLN A 12 -5.84 12.64 13.85
CA GLN A 12 -5.71 13.79 14.75
C GLN A 12 -5.24 15.06 14.04
N MET A 13 -4.92 14.98 12.73
CA MET A 13 -4.38 16.07 11.90
C MET A 13 -3.18 16.79 12.51
N LYS A 14 -2.35 16.06 13.25
CA LYS A 14 -1.14 16.60 13.92
C LYS A 14 -0.03 15.55 14.02
N PRO A 15 1.23 15.98 14.17
CA PRO A 15 2.32 15.07 14.53
C PRO A 15 2.14 14.52 15.94
N ILE A 16 2.28 13.21 16.08
CA ILE A 16 2.27 12.49 17.36
C ILE A 16 3.55 11.66 17.49
N LEU A 17 3.91 11.30 18.73
CA LEU A 17 4.98 10.34 18.95
C LEU A 17 4.49 8.92 18.63
N GLY A 18 5.25 8.18 17.83
CA GLY A 18 4.86 6.83 17.44
C GLY A 18 5.67 6.28 16.28
N PHE A 19 5.12 5.21 15.71
CA PHE A 19 5.61 4.55 14.50
C PHE A 19 4.49 4.53 13.46
N LYS A 20 4.86 4.47 12.20
CA LYS A 20 3.93 4.08 11.12
C LYS A 20 4.03 2.57 10.93
N ALA A 21 2.99 1.86 11.31
CA ALA A 21 2.89 0.44 11.06
C ALA A 21 2.40 0.18 9.64
N MET A 22 3.06 -0.74 8.94
CA MET A 22 2.66 -1.29 7.66
C MET A 22 2.35 -2.77 7.86
N PHE A 23 1.27 -3.26 7.26
CA PHE A 23 0.84 -4.64 7.38
C PHE A 23 0.65 -5.29 6.02
N LEU A 24 0.97 -6.57 5.94
CA LEU A 24 0.63 -7.45 4.84
C LEU A 24 -0.42 -8.45 5.34
N CYS A 25 -1.60 -8.42 4.75
CA CYS A 25 -2.70 -9.33 5.07
C CYS A 25 -2.97 -10.26 3.89
N PHE A 26 -3.40 -11.48 4.20
CA PHE A 26 -3.92 -12.44 3.24
C PHE A 26 -5.42 -12.62 3.48
N THR A 27 -6.17 -12.82 2.41
CA THR A 27 -7.56 -13.28 2.49
C THR A 27 -7.93 -14.14 1.29
N ASP A 28 -8.66 -15.20 1.55
CA ASP A 28 -9.33 -16.04 0.55
C ASP A 28 -10.74 -15.55 0.21
N GLY A 29 -11.20 -14.49 0.90
CA GLY A 29 -12.54 -13.92 0.80
C GLY A 29 -13.48 -14.36 1.92
N VAL A 30 -13.09 -15.32 2.75
CA VAL A 30 -13.79 -15.81 3.96
C VAL A 30 -12.93 -15.54 5.19
N SER A 31 -11.71 -16.02 5.14
CA SER A 31 -10.73 -15.88 6.22
C SER A 31 -9.77 -14.72 5.95
N GLN A 32 -9.16 -14.19 7.01
CA GLN A 32 -8.15 -13.15 6.93
C GLN A 32 -7.01 -13.45 7.90
N PHE A 33 -5.78 -13.25 7.44
CA PHE A 33 -4.58 -13.48 8.22
C PHE A 33 -3.62 -12.32 8.08
N LEU A 34 -3.02 -11.91 9.21
CA LEU A 34 -1.88 -11.02 9.18
C LEU A 34 -0.63 -11.86 8.90
N LEU A 35 -0.01 -11.64 7.75
CA LEU A 35 1.19 -12.39 7.34
C LEU A 35 2.46 -11.74 7.86
N ASP A 36 2.52 -10.42 7.79
CA ASP A 36 3.74 -9.70 8.11
C ASP A 36 3.43 -8.23 8.47
N PHE A 37 4.36 -7.57 9.16
CA PHE A 37 4.26 -6.16 9.48
C PHE A 37 5.64 -5.51 9.50
N SER A 38 5.67 -4.18 9.47
CA SER A 38 6.88 -3.39 9.68
C SER A 38 6.56 -2.08 10.39
N LEU A 39 7.51 -1.59 11.19
CA LEU A 39 7.42 -0.30 11.85
C LEU A 39 8.38 0.69 11.21
N HIS A 40 7.83 1.81 10.74
CA HIS A 40 8.56 2.88 10.09
C HIS A 40 8.54 4.18 10.90
N GLY A 41 9.62 4.94 10.79
CA GLY A 41 9.65 6.35 11.14
C GLY A 41 9.17 7.22 9.98
N GLU A 42 9.04 8.51 10.24
CA GLU A 42 8.95 9.54 9.20
C GLU A 42 10.20 10.39 9.25
N GLU A 43 10.82 10.60 8.10
CA GLU A 43 11.86 11.59 7.96
C GLU A 43 11.29 12.98 8.19
N GLY A 44 12.00 13.80 8.95
CA GLY A 44 11.66 15.21 9.08
C GLY A 44 11.83 15.92 7.73
N LYS A 45 11.10 17.01 7.51
CA LYS A 45 11.26 17.85 6.31
C LYS A 45 12.66 18.48 6.19
N ARG A 46 13.43 18.46 7.26
CA ARG A 46 14.78 19.02 7.36
C ARG A 46 15.74 17.92 7.79
N SER A 47 16.86 17.82 7.11
CA SER A 47 17.93 16.84 7.40
C SER A 47 18.53 16.98 8.81
N ASP A 48 18.53 18.21 9.36
CA ASP A 48 19.01 18.51 10.72
C ASP A 48 17.99 18.12 11.82
N LYS A 49 16.78 17.71 11.44
CA LYS A 49 15.70 17.32 12.37
C LYS A 49 15.09 16.00 11.94
N PRO A 50 15.84 14.90 12.02
CA PRO A 50 15.33 13.59 11.64
C PRO A 50 14.08 13.26 12.46
N GLN A 51 13.07 12.68 11.81
CA GLN A 51 11.84 12.22 12.44
C GLN A 51 11.03 13.33 13.16
N GLY A 52 11.21 14.60 12.76
CA GLY A 52 10.52 15.73 13.35
C GLY A 52 10.86 16.03 14.83
N LEU A 53 11.88 15.38 15.38
CA LEU A 53 12.40 15.65 16.73
C LEU A 53 13.39 16.81 16.72
N PHE A 54 13.43 17.56 17.82
CA PHE A 54 14.52 18.51 18.06
C PHE A 54 15.82 17.78 18.42
N LYS A 55 16.98 18.41 18.18
CA LYS A 55 18.30 17.83 18.47
C LYS A 55 18.38 17.23 19.88
N LYS A 56 18.00 18.00 20.92
CA LYS A 56 17.95 17.52 22.31
C LYS A 56 17.06 16.30 22.52
N GLN A 57 15.94 16.21 21.79
CA GLN A 57 15.05 15.04 21.86
C GLN A 57 15.66 13.83 21.17
N THR A 58 16.40 14.04 20.09
CA THR A 58 17.11 12.98 19.37
C THR A 58 18.25 12.43 20.22
N GLU A 59 19.02 13.28 20.86
CA GLU A 59 20.12 12.90 21.77
C GLU A 59 19.63 12.16 23.02
N ALA A 60 18.47 12.53 23.53
CA ALA A 60 17.85 11.88 24.68
C ALA A 60 17.11 10.56 24.34
N ARG A 61 17.13 10.12 23.08
CA ARG A 61 16.46 8.87 22.68
C ARG A 61 17.16 7.68 23.29
N TYR A 62 16.35 6.83 23.92
CA TYR A 62 16.84 5.51 24.33
C TYR A 62 17.21 4.70 23.07
N CYS A 63 18.41 4.16 23.06
CA CYS A 63 18.91 3.29 22.00
C CYS A 63 19.60 2.09 22.65
N LYS A 64 19.25 0.90 22.22
CA LYS A 64 19.83 -0.36 22.65
C LYS A 64 20.47 -1.05 21.45
N GLU A 65 21.63 -1.64 21.63
CA GLU A 65 22.22 -2.52 20.64
C GLU A 65 21.48 -3.86 20.62
N HIS A 66 21.05 -4.26 19.45
CA HIS A 66 20.39 -5.54 19.21
C HIS A 66 21.37 -6.52 18.52
N SER A 67 22.53 -6.73 19.15
CA SER A 67 23.50 -7.72 18.68
C SER A 67 22.98 -9.12 18.99
N GLY A 68 22.83 -9.96 17.94
CA GLY A 68 22.54 -11.38 18.06
C GLY A 68 21.14 -11.86 17.68
N ASP A 69 20.15 -10.99 17.45
CA ASP A 69 18.86 -11.39 16.91
C ASP A 69 18.65 -10.85 15.49
N GLU A 70 18.87 -11.71 14.50
CA GLU A 70 18.70 -11.35 13.08
C GLU A 70 17.31 -10.84 12.75
N ARG A 71 16.28 -11.32 13.43
CA ARG A 71 14.90 -10.89 13.19
C ARG A 71 14.70 -9.45 13.62
N ILE A 72 15.20 -9.09 14.80
CA ILE A 72 15.15 -7.70 15.28
C ILE A 72 16.06 -6.80 14.45
N ALA A 73 17.26 -7.25 14.08
CA ALA A 73 18.16 -6.51 13.20
C ALA A 73 17.50 -6.20 11.85
N ARG A 74 16.83 -7.17 11.25
CA ARG A 74 16.06 -6.99 10.00
C ARG A 74 14.95 -5.95 10.15
N ARG A 75 14.11 -6.07 11.18
CA ARG A 75 13.06 -5.08 11.47
C ARG A 75 13.62 -3.69 11.74
N SER A 76 14.77 -3.65 12.37
CA SER A 76 15.50 -2.41 12.62
C SER A 76 15.99 -1.74 11.34
N ALA A 77 16.45 -2.52 10.36
CA ALA A 77 16.83 -2.02 9.03
C ALA A 77 15.61 -1.53 8.24
N GLU A 78 14.49 -2.25 8.30
CA GLU A 78 13.23 -1.85 7.65
C GLU A 78 12.69 -0.50 8.14
N TYR A 79 13.02 -0.09 9.36
CA TYR A 79 12.58 1.19 9.94
C TYR A 79 13.00 2.39 9.07
N PHE A 80 14.17 2.34 8.43
CA PHE A 80 14.71 3.39 7.58
C PHE A 80 14.50 3.11 6.08
N ALA A 81 14.13 1.91 5.71
CA ALA A 81 13.89 1.52 4.33
C ALA A 81 12.63 2.21 3.75
N SER A 82 12.58 2.34 2.45
CA SER A 82 11.37 2.80 1.79
C SER A 82 10.23 1.79 2.01
N LYS A 83 8.99 2.28 2.08
CA LYS A 83 7.82 1.39 2.25
C LYS A 83 7.63 0.44 1.07
N ILE A 84 8.09 0.81 -0.13
CA ILE A 84 8.03 -0.05 -1.32
C ILE A 84 9.03 -1.20 -1.19
N GLU A 85 10.29 -0.91 -0.82
CA GLU A 85 11.31 -1.94 -0.57
C GLU A 85 10.87 -2.89 0.54
N THR A 86 10.29 -2.35 1.62
CA THR A 86 9.76 -3.16 2.71
C THR A 86 8.59 -4.02 2.26
N ALA A 87 7.64 -3.49 1.48
CA ALA A 87 6.54 -4.28 0.92
C ALA A 87 7.04 -5.44 0.06
N ILE A 88 8.04 -5.20 -0.79
CA ILE A 88 8.69 -6.24 -1.59
C ILE A 88 9.37 -7.28 -0.69
N SER A 89 10.04 -6.84 0.38
CA SER A 89 10.69 -7.75 1.35
C SER A 89 9.69 -8.62 2.10
N MET A 90 8.55 -8.05 2.52
CA MET A 90 7.46 -8.78 3.16
C MET A 90 6.85 -9.82 2.21
N LEU A 91 6.61 -9.46 0.96
CA LEU A 91 6.12 -10.39 -0.06
C LEU A 91 7.09 -11.53 -0.31
N LYS A 92 8.40 -11.24 -0.41
CA LYS A 92 9.44 -12.28 -0.56
C LYS A 92 9.42 -13.26 0.60
N ARG A 93 9.35 -12.77 1.85
CA ARG A 93 9.27 -13.63 3.04
C ARG A 93 8.05 -14.53 3.00
N SER A 94 6.87 -13.96 2.76
CA SER A 94 5.63 -14.73 2.69
C SER A 94 5.68 -15.82 1.61
N ILE A 95 6.27 -15.53 0.46
CA ILE A 95 6.41 -16.51 -0.63
C ILE A 95 7.40 -17.63 -0.26
N ILE A 96 8.50 -17.28 0.41
CA ILE A 96 9.49 -18.28 0.92
C ILE A 96 8.83 -19.22 1.93
N GLU A 97 7.96 -18.68 2.81
CA GLU A 97 7.16 -19.45 3.78
C GLU A 97 6.00 -20.23 3.15
N GLY A 98 5.90 -20.24 1.82
CA GLY A 98 4.93 -21.07 1.11
C GLY A 98 3.58 -20.41 0.82
N VAL A 99 3.36 -19.15 1.19
CA VAL A 99 2.12 -18.44 0.88
C VAL A 99 1.98 -18.28 -0.64
N ARG A 100 0.80 -18.63 -1.16
CA ARG A 100 0.43 -18.45 -2.57
C ARG A 100 -0.78 -17.55 -2.67
N PHE A 101 -0.80 -16.68 -3.65
CA PHE A 101 -1.90 -15.74 -3.90
C PHE A 101 -1.98 -15.41 -5.39
N ASP A 102 -3.19 -15.14 -5.88
CA ASP A 102 -3.43 -14.79 -7.28
C ASP A 102 -3.29 -13.28 -7.51
N TYR A 103 -3.68 -12.48 -6.52
CA TYR A 103 -3.71 -11.02 -6.64
C TYR A 103 -3.10 -10.32 -5.44
N LEU A 104 -2.23 -9.35 -5.72
CA LEU A 104 -1.79 -8.36 -4.75
C LEU A 104 -2.68 -7.12 -4.87
N LEU A 105 -3.41 -6.79 -3.81
CA LEU A 105 -4.31 -5.64 -3.76
C LEU A 105 -3.65 -4.49 -3.00
N VAL A 106 -3.52 -3.34 -3.65
CA VAL A 106 -2.80 -2.19 -3.08
C VAL A 106 -3.56 -0.88 -3.24
N ASP A 107 -3.33 0.05 -2.33
CA ASP A 107 -3.84 1.40 -2.48
C ASP A 107 -3.05 2.24 -3.49
N SER A 108 -3.47 3.49 -3.69
CA SER A 108 -2.84 4.37 -4.67
C SER A 108 -1.41 4.79 -4.31
N TRP A 109 -0.98 4.59 -3.08
CA TRP A 109 0.37 4.92 -2.65
C TRP A 109 1.35 3.81 -3.07
N PHE A 110 0.92 2.55 -3.00
CA PHE A 110 1.70 1.37 -3.38
C PHE A 110 1.57 1.01 -4.87
N THR A 111 0.65 1.63 -5.62
CA THR A 111 0.52 1.40 -7.06
C THR A 111 1.62 2.15 -7.80
N CYS A 112 2.80 1.54 -7.85
CA CYS A 112 3.98 2.10 -8.50
C CYS A 112 4.61 1.06 -9.46
N SER A 113 5.44 1.56 -10.38
CA SER A 113 6.10 0.71 -11.38
C SER A 113 7.07 -0.30 -10.76
N GLU A 114 7.69 0.03 -9.63
CA GLU A 114 8.65 -0.83 -8.95
C GLU A 114 7.95 -2.09 -8.39
N LEU A 115 6.86 -1.91 -7.62
CA LEU A 115 6.09 -3.02 -7.09
C LEU A 115 5.42 -3.84 -8.21
N LEU A 116 4.91 -3.15 -9.26
CA LEU A 116 4.33 -3.80 -10.42
C LEU A 116 5.37 -4.69 -11.14
N LYS A 117 6.59 -4.18 -11.38
CA LYS A 117 7.70 -4.95 -11.95
C LYS A 117 8.02 -6.18 -11.11
N PHE A 118 8.09 -6.03 -9.79
CA PHE A 118 8.35 -7.14 -8.89
C PHE A 118 7.30 -8.24 -9.02
N VAL A 119 6.01 -7.88 -8.98
CA VAL A 119 4.89 -8.85 -9.06
C VAL A 119 4.88 -9.57 -10.41
N VAL A 120 5.03 -8.83 -11.52
CA VAL A 120 4.94 -9.40 -12.89
C VAL A 120 6.22 -10.14 -13.31
N SER A 121 7.41 -9.72 -12.83
CA SER A 121 8.69 -10.32 -13.22
C SER A 121 8.95 -11.69 -12.63
N ARG A 122 8.16 -12.11 -11.66
CA ARG A 122 8.36 -13.38 -10.96
C ARG A 122 7.40 -14.44 -11.46
N HIS A 123 7.90 -15.66 -11.55
CA HIS A 123 7.14 -16.85 -11.94
C HIS A 123 6.10 -17.27 -10.90
N PHE A 124 5.50 -16.30 -10.19
CA PHE A 124 4.53 -16.56 -9.13
C PHE A 124 3.11 -16.77 -9.65
N GLY A 125 2.86 -16.41 -10.92
CA GLY A 125 1.52 -16.47 -11.49
C GLY A 125 0.52 -15.47 -10.87
N CYS A 126 1.02 -14.47 -10.12
CA CYS A 126 0.17 -13.48 -9.48
C CYS A 126 0.09 -12.16 -10.25
N HIS A 127 -0.97 -11.42 -10.00
CA HIS A 127 -1.25 -10.14 -10.60
C HIS A 127 -1.38 -9.02 -9.55
N LEU A 128 -1.19 -7.78 -9.97
CA LEU A 128 -1.45 -6.61 -9.15
C LEU A 128 -2.78 -5.99 -9.52
N ILE A 129 -3.59 -5.63 -8.52
CA ILE A 129 -4.73 -4.71 -8.68
C ILE A 129 -4.51 -3.57 -7.71
N GLY A 130 -4.42 -2.34 -8.22
CA GLY A 130 -4.17 -1.17 -7.41
C GLY A 130 -5.00 0.05 -7.84
N MET A 131 -5.41 0.87 -6.88
CA MET A 131 -5.98 2.17 -7.21
C MET A 131 -4.86 3.08 -7.73
N ILE A 132 -5.12 3.85 -8.79
CA ILE A 132 -4.18 4.86 -9.26
C ILE A 132 -4.62 6.26 -8.85
N LYS A 133 -3.63 7.14 -8.64
CA LYS A 133 -3.91 8.56 -8.42
C LYS A 133 -4.32 9.22 -9.73
N MET A 134 -5.36 10.03 -9.68
CA MET A 134 -5.77 10.91 -10.78
C MET A 134 -4.81 12.11 -10.85
N GLY A 135 -3.54 11.84 -11.15
CA GLY A 135 -2.42 12.77 -11.03
C GLY A 135 -1.59 12.88 -12.33
N LYS A 136 -0.28 13.11 -12.16
CA LYS A 136 0.66 13.44 -13.26
C LYS A 136 1.31 12.21 -13.92
N THR A 137 1.12 11.01 -13.38
CA THR A 137 1.67 9.78 -13.97
C THR A 137 1.10 9.57 -15.36
N LYS A 138 1.97 9.35 -16.34
CA LYS A 138 1.60 9.11 -17.75
C LYS A 138 1.57 7.61 -18.04
N TYR A 139 0.66 7.23 -18.90
CA TYR A 139 0.46 5.87 -19.40
C TYR A 139 0.52 5.88 -20.91
N GLU A 140 1.29 4.97 -21.48
CA GLU A 140 1.32 4.76 -22.94
C GLU A 140 0.07 4.00 -23.34
N THR A 141 -0.70 4.54 -24.29
CA THR A 141 -1.96 3.96 -24.77
C THR A 141 -2.10 4.22 -26.28
N ASP A 142 -3.06 3.60 -26.91
CA ASP A 142 -3.43 3.90 -28.31
C ASP A 142 -3.93 5.35 -28.49
N LEU A 143 -4.33 5.99 -27.38
CA LEU A 143 -4.70 7.41 -27.36
C LEU A 143 -3.49 8.34 -27.14
N GLY A 144 -2.27 7.79 -27.16
CA GLY A 144 -1.02 8.47 -26.88
C GLY A 144 -0.57 8.37 -25.41
N ASN A 145 0.53 9.03 -25.10
CA ASN A 145 1.12 9.06 -23.76
C ASN A 145 0.42 10.13 -22.90
N LYS A 146 -0.53 9.72 -22.07
CA LYS A 146 -1.45 10.60 -21.33
C LYS A 146 -1.55 10.25 -19.87
N THR A 147 -1.88 11.26 -19.05
CA THR A 147 -2.25 11.07 -17.65
C THR A 147 -3.65 10.47 -17.49
N ALA A 148 -3.96 9.89 -16.33
CA ALA A 148 -5.30 9.33 -16.08
C ALA A 148 -6.44 10.36 -16.29
N PRO A 149 -6.32 11.64 -15.84
CA PRO A 149 -7.33 12.67 -16.15
C PRO A 149 -7.48 12.97 -17.65
N GLU A 150 -6.40 12.96 -18.41
CA GLU A 150 -6.44 13.18 -19.86
C GLU A 150 -7.06 12.00 -20.60
N LEU A 151 -6.75 10.76 -20.17
CA LEU A 151 -7.34 9.55 -20.73
C LEU A 151 -8.85 9.53 -20.54
N ILE A 152 -9.34 9.78 -19.32
CA ILE A 152 -10.80 9.76 -19.10
C ILE A 152 -11.52 10.88 -19.87
N LYS A 153 -10.92 12.06 -20.03
CA LYS A 153 -11.47 13.12 -20.88
C LYS A 153 -11.56 12.67 -22.35
N ALA A 154 -10.54 11.99 -22.87
CA ALA A 154 -10.54 11.45 -24.22
C ALA A 154 -11.63 10.37 -24.40
N LEU A 155 -11.75 9.45 -23.44
CA LEU A 155 -12.77 8.39 -23.45
C LEU A 155 -14.20 8.95 -23.37
N GLN A 156 -14.41 10.04 -22.65
CA GLN A 156 -15.71 10.75 -22.62
C GLN A 156 -16.04 11.36 -23.97
N LYS A 157 -15.08 12.02 -24.63
CA LYS A 157 -15.26 12.61 -25.96
C LYS A 157 -15.59 11.55 -27.02
N SER A 158 -14.96 10.39 -26.95
CA SER A 158 -15.20 9.27 -27.90
C SER A 158 -16.43 8.42 -27.54
N LYS A 159 -17.23 8.82 -26.52
CA LYS A 159 -18.42 8.11 -26.02
C LYS A 159 -18.15 6.68 -25.54
N ASN A 160 -16.90 6.38 -25.14
CA ASN A 160 -16.48 5.07 -24.62
C ASN A 160 -16.76 4.90 -23.11
N VAL A 161 -17.55 5.79 -22.53
CA VAL A 161 -18.03 5.68 -21.14
C VAL A 161 -19.41 5.04 -21.16
N LYS A 162 -19.58 3.96 -20.39
CA LYS A 162 -20.86 3.23 -20.28
C LYS A 162 -21.29 3.14 -18.83
N TYR A 163 -22.61 3.17 -18.59
CA TYR A 163 -23.13 2.86 -17.27
C TYR A 163 -23.29 1.34 -17.10
N SER A 164 -22.61 0.78 -16.12
CA SER A 164 -22.72 -0.63 -15.75
C SER A 164 -23.75 -0.80 -14.64
N ARG A 165 -24.90 -1.41 -14.97
CA ARG A 165 -25.97 -1.69 -14.00
C ARG A 165 -25.52 -2.65 -12.91
N SER A 166 -24.66 -3.63 -13.24
CA SER A 166 -24.20 -4.67 -12.32
C SER A 166 -23.34 -4.16 -11.17
N ILE A 167 -22.61 -3.05 -11.38
CA ILE A 167 -21.76 -2.42 -10.35
C ILE A 167 -22.25 -1.03 -9.92
N GLY A 168 -23.23 -0.47 -10.61
CA GLY A 168 -23.82 0.84 -10.26
C GLY A 168 -22.93 2.05 -10.60
N TYR A 169 -21.97 1.91 -11.53
CA TYR A 169 -21.02 2.96 -11.88
C TYR A 169 -20.99 3.24 -13.38
N TYR A 170 -20.63 4.48 -13.73
CA TYR A 170 -20.12 4.79 -15.06
C TYR A 170 -18.69 4.27 -15.16
N THR A 171 -18.40 3.53 -16.23
CA THR A 171 -17.09 2.88 -16.42
C THR A 171 -16.52 3.17 -17.79
N ALA A 172 -15.21 3.18 -17.88
CA ALA A 172 -14.46 3.15 -19.13
C ALA A 172 -13.18 2.34 -18.91
N THR A 173 -12.76 1.64 -19.96
CA THR A 173 -11.59 0.76 -19.91
C THR A 173 -10.60 1.17 -20.99
N VAL A 174 -9.32 1.13 -20.67
CA VAL A 174 -8.25 1.34 -21.66
C VAL A 174 -7.06 0.43 -21.37
N SER A 175 -6.52 -0.17 -22.43
CA SER A 175 -5.24 -0.87 -22.37
C SER A 175 -4.11 0.15 -22.35
N ALA A 176 -3.14 -0.06 -21.50
CA ALA A 176 -2.03 0.87 -21.32
C ALA A 176 -0.71 0.12 -21.06
N LYS A 177 0.39 0.86 -21.10
CA LYS A 177 1.69 0.40 -20.60
C LYS A 177 2.22 1.37 -19.57
N ILE A 178 2.88 0.84 -18.57
CA ILE A 178 3.69 1.57 -17.59
C ILE A 178 5.03 0.86 -17.45
N SER A 179 6.15 1.55 -17.67
CA SER A 179 7.49 0.95 -17.65
C SER A 179 7.57 -0.35 -18.47
N SER A 180 7.03 -0.35 -19.69
CA SER A 180 6.97 -1.48 -20.63
C SER A 180 6.06 -2.64 -20.22
N ILE A 181 5.40 -2.59 -19.07
CA ILE A 181 4.44 -3.62 -18.62
C ILE A 181 3.04 -3.26 -19.14
N LYS A 182 2.41 -4.23 -19.80
CA LYS A 182 1.02 -4.10 -20.22
C LYS A 182 0.09 -4.16 -19.02
N VAL A 183 -0.84 -3.23 -18.94
CA VAL A 183 -1.83 -3.12 -17.88
C VAL A 183 -3.19 -2.74 -18.46
N CYS A 184 -4.24 -3.01 -17.70
CA CYS A 184 -5.57 -2.50 -17.98
C CYS A 184 -5.95 -1.44 -16.94
N LEU A 185 -6.48 -0.30 -17.39
CA LEU A 185 -7.00 0.75 -16.53
C LEU A 185 -8.52 0.74 -16.59
N PHE A 186 -9.16 0.61 -15.43
CA PHE A 186 -10.61 0.68 -15.26
C PHE A 186 -10.99 1.98 -14.57
N PHE A 187 -11.47 2.95 -15.35
CA PHE A 187 -12.03 4.19 -14.81
C PHE A 187 -13.44 3.96 -14.32
N TYR A 188 -13.81 4.58 -13.20
CA TYR A 188 -15.14 4.49 -12.63
C TYR A 188 -15.54 5.74 -11.87
N ARG A 189 -16.85 6.05 -11.88
CA ARG A 189 -17.44 7.09 -11.04
C ARG A 189 -18.87 6.75 -10.68
N ARG A 190 -19.27 7.17 -9.49
CA ARG A 190 -20.65 7.06 -9.02
C ARG A 190 -21.47 8.27 -9.49
N GLY A 191 -22.57 8.00 -10.16
CA GLY A 191 -23.45 9.06 -10.69
C GLY A 191 -22.83 9.89 -11.83
N LYS A 192 -23.61 10.80 -12.40
CA LYS A 192 -23.19 11.63 -13.55
C LYS A 192 -22.14 12.69 -13.16
N ASN A 193 -22.19 13.20 -11.94
CA ASN A 193 -21.35 14.31 -11.47
C ASN A 193 -20.28 13.88 -10.46
N GLY A 194 -20.12 12.58 -10.21
CA GLY A 194 -19.12 12.06 -9.27
C GLY A 194 -17.67 12.22 -9.79
N ASN A 195 -16.72 12.19 -8.88
CA ASN A 195 -15.31 12.18 -9.22
C ASN A 195 -14.91 10.85 -9.85
N TRP A 196 -14.05 10.93 -10.85
CA TRP A 196 -13.44 9.76 -11.45
C TRP A 196 -12.34 9.18 -10.55
N ASN A 197 -12.37 7.88 -10.43
CA ASN A 197 -11.29 7.06 -9.85
C ASN A 197 -10.88 6.02 -10.89
N ALA A 198 -9.73 5.36 -10.68
CA ALA A 198 -9.32 4.31 -11.57
C ALA A 198 -8.57 3.20 -10.82
N LEU A 199 -8.77 1.96 -11.29
CA LEU A 199 -7.96 0.79 -10.93
C LEU A 199 -7.01 0.48 -12.07
N LEU A 200 -5.83 -0.01 -11.72
CA LEU A 200 -4.85 -0.60 -12.61
C LEU A 200 -4.75 -2.09 -12.30
N THR A 201 -4.73 -2.92 -13.32
CA THR A 201 -4.41 -4.34 -13.15
C THR A 201 -3.39 -4.81 -14.18
N SER A 202 -2.53 -5.74 -13.78
CA SER A 202 -1.64 -6.48 -14.70
C SER A 202 -2.31 -7.72 -15.31
N ASP A 203 -3.48 -8.12 -14.81
CA ASP A 203 -4.27 -9.18 -15.43
C ASP A 203 -5.14 -8.60 -16.55
N LEU A 204 -4.73 -8.86 -17.78
CA LEU A 204 -5.41 -8.35 -18.98
C LEU A 204 -6.72 -9.11 -19.30
N LYS A 205 -7.01 -10.22 -18.60
CA LYS A 205 -8.21 -11.03 -18.80
C LYS A 205 -9.37 -10.56 -17.94
N LEU A 206 -9.10 -9.78 -16.87
CA LEU A 206 -10.15 -9.26 -16.00
C LEU A 206 -11.03 -8.25 -16.72
N ASP A 207 -12.33 -8.34 -16.45
CA ASP A 207 -13.26 -7.26 -16.74
C ASP A 207 -13.38 -6.28 -15.56
N ALA A 208 -14.04 -5.16 -15.79
CA ALA A 208 -14.20 -4.13 -14.77
C ALA A 208 -14.96 -4.64 -13.53
N LYS A 209 -16.00 -5.46 -13.72
CA LYS A 209 -16.82 -5.99 -12.62
C LYS A 209 -15.99 -6.88 -11.69
N GLU A 210 -15.24 -7.79 -12.28
CA GLU A 210 -14.40 -8.70 -11.52
C GLU A 210 -13.23 -7.98 -10.84
N ALA A 211 -12.59 -7.02 -11.52
CA ALA A 211 -11.55 -6.20 -10.93
C ALA A 211 -12.06 -5.42 -9.70
N PHE A 212 -13.28 -4.89 -9.76
CA PHE A 212 -13.94 -4.23 -8.62
C PHE A 212 -14.21 -5.20 -7.48
N ARG A 213 -14.77 -6.37 -7.80
CA ARG A 213 -15.08 -7.41 -6.80
C ARG A 213 -13.83 -7.85 -6.06
N LEU A 214 -12.74 -8.11 -6.78
CA LEU A 214 -11.46 -8.48 -6.19
C LEU A 214 -10.88 -7.33 -5.37
N TYR A 215 -10.84 -6.13 -5.93
CA TYR A 215 -10.27 -4.97 -5.24
C TYR A 215 -11.03 -4.61 -3.95
N SER A 216 -12.33 -4.85 -3.88
CA SER A 216 -13.11 -4.60 -2.66
C SER A 216 -12.63 -5.40 -1.46
N ARG A 217 -12.01 -6.56 -1.68
CA ARG A 217 -11.39 -7.37 -0.63
C ARG A 217 -10.21 -6.66 0.07
N ARG A 218 -9.62 -5.64 -0.56
CA ARG A 218 -8.60 -4.80 0.09
C ARG A 218 -9.10 -4.20 1.42
N TRP A 219 -10.41 -4.01 1.57
CA TRP A 219 -10.99 -3.49 2.81
C TRP A 219 -10.67 -4.34 4.06
N VAL A 220 -10.33 -5.59 3.89
CA VAL A 220 -9.91 -6.51 4.96
C VAL A 220 -8.79 -5.91 5.82
N ILE A 221 -7.83 -5.19 5.22
CA ILE A 221 -6.73 -4.59 5.97
C ILE A 221 -7.21 -3.48 6.91
N GLU A 222 -8.26 -2.76 6.55
CA GLU A 222 -8.83 -1.70 7.39
C GLU A 222 -9.60 -2.29 8.57
N VAL A 223 -10.30 -3.41 8.33
CA VAL A 223 -10.94 -4.19 9.40
C VAL A 223 -9.89 -4.74 10.35
N ALA A 224 -8.83 -5.38 9.85
CA ALA A 224 -7.72 -5.88 10.65
C ALA A 224 -7.08 -4.77 11.50
N HIS A 225 -6.83 -3.58 10.91
CA HIS A 225 -6.33 -2.42 11.66
C HIS A 225 -7.26 -1.99 12.80
N LYS A 226 -8.57 -1.98 12.55
CA LYS A 226 -9.57 -1.63 13.55
C LYS A 226 -9.54 -2.64 14.70
N GLU A 227 -9.57 -3.92 14.41
CA GLU A 227 -9.52 -5.00 15.39
C GLU A 227 -8.25 -4.98 16.21
N MET A 228 -7.08 -4.84 15.58
CA MET A 228 -5.81 -4.72 16.28
C MET A 228 -5.80 -3.52 17.24
N LYS A 229 -6.36 -2.38 16.88
CA LYS A 229 -6.43 -1.20 17.76
C LYS A 229 -7.42 -1.36 18.89
N GLN A 230 -8.59 -1.92 18.62
CA GLN A 230 -9.68 -2.02 19.60
C GLN A 230 -9.49 -3.22 20.55
N ASN A 231 -9.17 -4.37 20.00
CA ASN A 231 -9.15 -5.64 20.73
C ASN A 231 -7.75 -6.01 21.22
N LEU A 232 -6.72 -5.83 20.37
CA LEU A 232 -5.33 -6.18 20.69
C LEU A 232 -4.50 -4.99 21.20
N LYS A 233 -5.12 -3.84 21.44
CA LYS A 233 -4.48 -2.64 21.99
C LYS A 233 -3.24 -2.19 21.21
N LEU A 234 -3.22 -2.36 19.89
CA LEU A 234 -2.15 -1.89 19.04
C LEU A 234 -1.88 -0.38 19.27
N GLY A 235 -0.63 -0.02 19.52
CA GLY A 235 -0.23 1.34 19.84
C GLY A 235 -0.37 1.73 21.31
N LYS A 236 -0.77 0.80 22.19
CA LYS A 236 -0.78 0.98 23.66
C LYS A 236 0.32 0.21 24.37
N ASN A 237 1.23 -0.40 23.63
CA ASN A 237 2.38 -1.10 24.15
C ASN A 237 3.30 -0.13 24.92
N GLN A 238 3.63 -0.47 26.15
CA GLN A 238 4.47 0.36 27.05
C GLN A 238 5.95 -0.03 27.01
N CYS A 239 6.35 -1.01 26.18
CA CYS A 239 7.74 -1.41 26.04
C CYS A 239 8.62 -0.24 25.62
N ARG A 240 9.80 -0.12 26.23
CA ARG A 240 10.76 0.93 25.95
C ARG A 240 11.70 0.60 24.79
N ASP A 241 12.03 -0.66 24.61
CA ASP A 241 12.91 -1.13 23.55
C ASP A 241 12.14 -1.50 22.27
N PHE A 242 12.86 -1.52 21.16
CA PHE A 242 12.27 -1.79 19.84
C PHE A 242 11.87 -3.26 19.71
N ALA A 243 12.64 -4.18 20.31
CA ALA A 243 12.33 -5.60 20.31
C ALA A 243 10.99 -5.89 21.00
N GLY A 244 10.74 -5.24 22.14
CA GLY A 244 9.46 -5.35 22.84
C GLY A 244 8.28 -4.75 22.07
N GLN A 245 8.51 -3.69 21.27
CA GLN A 245 7.48 -3.17 20.36
C GLN A 245 7.16 -4.18 19.26
N ILE A 246 8.18 -4.83 18.68
CA ILE A 246 8.00 -5.88 17.67
C ILE A 246 7.27 -7.08 18.28
N ALA A 247 7.72 -7.57 19.44
CA ALA A 247 7.08 -8.71 20.12
C ALA A 247 5.60 -8.45 20.41
N GLY A 248 5.26 -7.25 20.89
CA GLY A 248 3.87 -6.88 21.21
C GLY A 248 2.93 -6.76 20.01
N ILE A 249 3.45 -6.81 18.77
CA ILE A 249 2.64 -6.87 17.55
C ILE A 249 2.60 -8.32 17.02
N SER A 250 3.63 -9.13 17.32
CA SER A 250 3.76 -10.51 16.85
C SER A 250 2.89 -11.50 17.65
N LEU A 251 2.41 -11.11 18.83
CA LEU A 251 1.51 -11.89 19.69
C LEU A 251 0.05 -11.76 19.26
#